data_b7e54f93f30bd71cbbabfe8c25c01894
#
_entry.id   b7e54f93f30bd71cbbabfe8c25c01894
#
_cell.length_a   1.000
_cell.length_b   1.000
_cell.length_c   1.000
_cell.angle_alpha   90.00
_cell.angle_beta   90.00
_cell.angle_gamma   90.00
#
_symmetry.space_group_name_H-M   'P 1'
#
loop_
_entity.id
_entity.type
_entity.pdbx_description
1 polymer ?
#
loop_
_entity_poly.entity_id
_entity_poly.type
_entity_poly.pdbx_seq_one_letter_code
_entity_poly.pdbx_strand_id
1 'polypeptide(L)'
;MANPERRILWRTVLLVAVAIALIGGIKLWREHAARAAHAHQGPYEVSVAAATVVQVSWRSEIHTIASLVATSGVHLTPQLSGQVTGIFFHSGEHVRKGQRLVQLDDSNQVATLAQDRANEALAHINFQRAQHLYAARATSLAALDTARADEQSATAAVANVRATLAKLAVSAPFSGWLGVRQISLGEYLSPGTEIAALNVWNPLRAEFTVPQGQSGLIHSGQTVDITVDAFPGKRFQGRITAINSEVNPNTRNVTVEAVVQNPRMQLRPGMFGEARILVGAVRKRLAVPTVAVTYSTFGDYVYLIKNHKMGDHEVQIAVATPIRAGHSRGSLTEVLAGLHPGDRVVTAGQIKLRNGTPVVIHRRSAH
;
A
#
# COMPACT_ATOMS: atom_id res chain seq x y z
N MET A 1 55.25 57.25 87.37
CA MET A 1 53.80 57.27 87.20
C MET A 1 53.51 56.77 85.78
N ALA A 2 53.11 55.55 85.61
CA ALA A 2 52.85 54.95 84.31
C ALA A 2 51.40 55.27 83.87
N ASN A 3 51.26 55.89 82.68
CA ASN A 3 50.02 56.42 82.08
C ASN A 3 48.99 55.32 81.85
N PRO A 4 47.82 55.31 82.49
CA PRO A 4 46.82 54.25 82.38
C PRO A 4 46.20 54.13 80.98
N GLU A 5 46.18 55.17 80.15
CA GLU A 5 45.60 55.20 78.84
C GLU A 5 46.32 54.29 77.78
N ARG A 6 47.65 54.17 77.93
CA ARG A 6 48.43 53.27 77.03
C ARG A 6 48.14 51.84 77.25
N ARG A 7 47.75 51.42 78.45
CA ARG A 7 47.39 50.03 78.75
C ARG A 7 46.01 49.61 78.15
N ILE A 8 45.10 50.55 78.06
CA ILE A 8 43.78 50.35 77.45
C ILE A 8 43.89 50.24 75.91
N LEU A 9 44.68 51.13 75.29
CA LEU A 9 44.96 51.11 73.87
C LEU A 9 45.63 49.81 73.41
N TRP A 10 46.59 49.32 74.17
CA TRP A 10 47.21 48.00 73.84
C TRP A 10 46.27 46.80 73.98
N ARG A 11 45.36 46.86 74.95
CA ARG A 11 44.34 45.82 75.13
C ARG A 11 43.29 45.80 74.00
N THR A 12 42.88 46.96 73.50
CA THR A 12 41.95 47.06 72.38
C THR A 12 42.59 46.63 71.07
N VAL A 13 43.84 47.03 70.83
CA VAL A 13 44.58 46.56 69.65
C VAL A 13 44.78 45.02 69.66
N LEU A 14 45.10 44.45 70.83
CA LEU A 14 45.23 43.02 70.96
C LEU A 14 43.91 42.27 70.74
N LEU A 15 42.78 42.79 71.24
CA LEU A 15 41.45 42.21 71.01
C LEU A 15 41.05 42.30 69.56
N VAL A 16 41.33 43.39 68.83
CA VAL A 16 41.06 43.50 67.39
C VAL A 16 41.94 42.55 66.59
N ALA A 17 43.23 42.43 66.97
CA ALA A 17 44.13 41.49 66.28
C ALA A 17 43.67 40.00 66.45
N VAL A 18 43.21 39.66 67.68
CA VAL A 18 42.65 38.30 67.94
C VAL A 18 41.34 38.09 67.16
N ALA A 19 40.46 39.09 67.07
CA ALA A 19 39.25 39.05 66.33
C ALA A 19 39.51 38.85 64.82
N ILE A 20 40.48 39.56 64.25
CA ILE A 20 40.89 39.39 62.84
C ILE A 20 41.50 38.01 62.60
N ALA A 21 42.34 37.51 63.52
CA ALA A 21 42.94 36.19 63.42
C ALA A 21 41.86 35.08 63.51
N LEU A 22 40.85 35.26 64.37
CA LEU A 22 39.70 34.29 64.43
C LEU A 22 38.86 34.35 63.21
N ILE A 23 38.53 35.53 62.65
CA ILE A 23 37.79 35.67 61.40
C ILE A 23 38.56 35.07 60.24
N GLY A 24 39.86 35.33 60.15
CA GLY A 24 40.76 34.74 59.13
C GLY A 24 40.83 33.19 59.23
N GLY A 25 40.98 32.70 60.46
CA GLY A 25 40.98 31.24 60.71
C GLY A 25 39.68 30.56 60.38
N ILE A 26 38.52 31.14 60.70
CA ILE A 26 37.19 30.61 60.32
C ILE A 26 36.99 30.61 58.78
N LYS A 27 37.49 31.72 58.15
CA LYS A 27 37.39 31.79 56.67
C LYS A 27 38.22 30.71 55.96
N LEU A 28 39.48 30.55 56.40
CA LEU A 28 40.37 29.54 55.89
C LEU A 28 39.83 28.08 56.16
N TRP A 29 39.32 27.88 57.35
CA TRP A 29 38.68 26.57 57.69
C TRP A 29 37.44 26.30 56.86
N ARG A 30 36.56 27.32 56.62
CA ARG A 30 35.41 27.20 55.72
C ARG A 30 35.82 26.94 54.26
N GLU A 31 36.87 27.59 53.76
CA GLU A 31 37.38 27.34 52.41
C GLU A 31 38.00 25.94 52.29
N HIS A 32 38.74 25.46 53.30
CA HIS A 32 39.22 24.07 53.32
C HIS A 32 38.10 23.05 53.43
N ALA A 33 37.11 23.29 54.30
CA ALA A 33 35.93 22.41 54.42
C ALA A 33 35.09 22.40 53.13
N ALA A 34 34.92 23.54 52.45
CA ALA A 34 34.22 23.63 51.18
C ALA A 34 34.98 22.88 50.06
N ARG A 35 36.31 22.99 49.99
CA ARG A 35 37.13 22.23 49.05
C ARG A 35 37.09 20.71 49.32
N ALA A 36 37.10 20.30 50.57
CA ALA A 36 36.96 18.91 50.95
C ALA A 36 35.56 18.35 50.62
N ALA A 37 34.49 19.13 50.82
CA ALA A 37 33.12 18.76 50.47
C ALA A 37 32.93 18.63 48.92
N HIS A 38 33.57 19.48 48.13
CA HIS A 38 33.54 19.36 46.65
C HIS A 38 34.40 18.21 46.12
N ALA A 39 35.46 17.81 46.83
CA ALA A 39 36.30 16.65 46.46
C ALA A 39 35.60 15.30 46.63
N HIS A 40 34.52 15.23 47.45
CA HIS A 40 33.73 14.03 47.69
C HIS A 40 32.45 13.92 46.83
N GLN A 41 32.16 14.95 46.02
CA GLN A 41 31.11 14.81 44.97
C GLN A 41 31.75 14.07 43.80
N GLY A 42 31.53 12.77 43.74
CA GLY A 42 31.86 11.97 42.56
C GLY A 42 31.23 12.59 41.29
N PRO A 43 31.73 12.29 40.11
CA PRO A 43 31.21 12.85 38.85
C PRO A 43 29.69 12.65 38.80
N TYR A 44 28.97 13.74 38.53
CA TYR A 44 27.50 13.71 38.41
C TYR A 44 27.12 12.75 37.30
N GLU A 45 26.62 11.56 37.70
CA GLU A 45 26.25 10.50 36.79
C GLU A 45 24.82 10.73 36.30
N VAL A 46 24.64 10.75 34.99
CA VAL A 46 23.32 10.91 34.37
C VAL A 46 22.68 9.54 34.17
N SER A 47 21.48 9.35 34.74
CA SER A 47 20.72 8.12 34.53
C SER A 47 20.16 8.08 33.10
N VAL A 48 20.44 7.02 32.35
CA VAL A 48 20.05 6.82 30.96
C VAL A 48 19.44 5.43 30.74
N ALA A 49 18.55 5.30 29.76
CA ALA A 49 18.16 4.01 29.23
C ALA A 49 19.05 3.68 28.03
N ALA A 50 19.38 2.40 27.87
CA ALA A 50 20.24 1.93 26.79
C ALA A 50 19.62 0.74 26.06
N ALA A 51 19.93 0.62 24.77
CA ALA A 51 19.64 -0.55 23.94
C ALA A 51 20.93 -1.03 23.26
N THR A 52 20.96 -2.34 22.97
CA THR A 52 22.07 -2.94 22.22
C THR A 52 21.79 -2.82 20.73
N VAL A 53 22.83 -2.51 19.96
CA VAL A 53 22.81 -2.53 18.49
C VAL A 53 22.64 -3.98 18.04
N VAL A 54 21.54 -4.24 17.37
CA VAL A 54 21.20 -5.59 16.90
C VAL A 54 21.42 -5.71 15.40
N GLN A 55 21.80 -6.91 14.97
CA GLN A 55 21.86 -7.23 13.55
C GLN A 55 20.51 -7.83 13.14
N VAL A 56 19.80 -7.16 12.25
CA VAL A 56 18.50 -7.60 11.75
C VAL A 56 18.56 -7.92 10.26
N SER A 57 17.74 -8.88 9.85
CA SER A 57 17.53 -9.18 8.45
C SER A 57 16.66 -8.09 7.83
N TRP A 58 17.25 -7.25 7.00
CA TRP A 58 16.60 -6.12 6.37
C TRP A 58 16.37 -6.40 4.89
N ARG A 59 15.17 -6.19 4.43
CA ARG A 59 14.83 -6.22 3.01
C ARG A 59 14.20 -4.89 2.62
N SER A 60 14.64 -4.30 1.53
CA SER A 60 14.07 -3.05 1.05
C SER A 60 12.61 -3.24 0.65
N GLU A 61 11.80 -2.24 0.85
CA GLU A 61 10.37 -2.23 0.52
C GLU A 61 10.08 -1.03 -0.38
N ILE A 62 9.20 -1.23 -1.36
CA ILE A 62 8.60 -0.16 -2.13
C ILE A 62 7.17 -0.03 -1.65
N HIS A 63 6.79 1.18 -1.25
CA HIS A 63 5.44 1.54 -0.84
C HIS A 63 4.83 2.41 -1.93
N THR A 64 3.63 2.05 -2.37
CA THR A 64 2.88 2.81 -3.39
C THR A 64 1.39 2.62 -3.19
N ILE A 65 0.58 3.47 -3.81
CA ILE A 65 -0.87 3.33 -3.78
C ILE A 65 -1.30 2.46 -4.96
N ALA A 66 -2.10 1.45 -4.68
CA ALA A 66 -2.70 0.58 -5.68
C ALA A 66 -4.21 0.83 -5.78
N SER A 67 -4.70 0.88 -7.01
CA SER A 67 -6.13 0.88 -7.31
C SER A 67 -6.57 -0.55 -7.64
N LEU A 68 -7.63 -1.02 -6.99
CA LEU A 68 -8.22 -2.35 -7.26
C LEU A 68 -9.26 -2.23 -8.37
N VAL A 69 -9.04 -2.92 -9.45
CA VAL A 69 -9.94 -2.97 -10.62
C VAL A 69 -10.44 -4.39 -10.85
N ALA A 70 -11.61 -4.50 -11.46
CA ALA A 70 -12.12 -5.81 -11.86
C ALA A 70 -11.21 -6.42 -12.93
N THR A 71 -10.95 -7.73 -12.88
CA THR A 71 -10.25 -8.44 -13.96
C THR A 71 -11.05 -8.37 -15.27
N SER A 72 -12.38 -8.41 -15.17
CA SER A 72 -13.32 -8.12 -16.25
C SER A 72 -14.43 -7.27 -15.70
N GLY A 73 -14.67 -6.14 -16.32
CA GLY A 73 -15.73 -5.19 -15.96
C GLY A 73 -16.30 -4.54 -17.22
N VAL A 74 -17.62 -4.42 -17.30
CA VAL A 74 -18.32 -3.79 -18.41
C VAL A 74 -19.57 -3.09 -17.91
N HIS A 75 -19.91 -1.94 -18.50
CA HIS A 75 -21.23 -1.37 -18.40
C HIS A 75 -22.13 -2.01 -19.44
N LEU A 76 -23.16 -2.73 -18.98
CA LEU A 76 -24.11 -3.38 -19.87
C LEU A 76 -24.98 -2.32 -20.53
N THR A 77 -25.03 -2.36 -21.87
CA THR A 77 -25.82 -1.45 -22.70
C THR A 77 -26.56 -2.25 -23.75
N PRO A 78 -27.75 -1.81 -24.23
CA PRO A 78 -28.43 -2.45 -25.34
C PRO A 78 -27.67 -2.21 -26.65
N GLN A 79 -27.76 -3.17 -27.57
CA GLN A 79 -27.19 -3.02 -28.93
C GLN A 79 -28.16 -2.38 -29.92
N LEU A 80 -29.46 -2.47 -29.63
CA LEU A 80 -30.55 -1.89 -30.43
C LEU A 80 -31.46 -1.06 -29.50
N SER A 81 -32.14 -0.09 -30.10
CA SER A 81 -33.17 0.67 -29.38
C SER A 81 -34.44 -0.16 -29.24
N GLY A 82 -35.14 0.05 -28.13
CA GLY A 82 -36.43 -0.58 -27.88
C GLY A 82 -36.95 -0.33 -26.46
N GLN A 83 -38.23 -0.63 -26.25
CA GLN A 83 -38.88 -0.54 -24.96
C GLN A 83 -38.56 -1.78 -24.12
N VAL A 84 -38.29 -1.61 -22.82
CA VAL A 84 -38.05 -2.71 -21.89
C VAL A 84 -39.35 -3.44 -21.59
N THR A 85 -39.45 -4.70 -22.01
CA THR A 85 -40.61 -5.58 -21.76
C THR A 85 -40.36 -6.56 -20.62
N GLY A 86 -39.09 -6.79 -20.25
CA GLY A 86 -38.76 -7.68 -19.13
C GLY A 86 -37.40 -7.36 -18.52
N ILE A 87 -37.33 -7.49 -17.17
CA ILE A 87 -36.08 -7.39 -16.41
C ILE A 87 -35.98 -8.65 -15.55
N PHE A 88 -34.87 -9.40 -15.69
CA PHE A 88 -34.66 -10.73 -15.11
C PHE A 88 -33.51 -10.81 -14.13
N PHE A 89 -33.18 -9.69 -13.49
CA PHE A 89 -32.13 -9.62 -12.48
C PHE A 89 -32.48 -8.62 -11.38
N HIS A 90 -31.82 -8.77 -10.24
CA HIS A 90 -31.86 -7.82 -9.11
C HIS A 90 -30.54 -7.08 -8.96
N SER A 91 -30.59 -5.86 -8.45
CA SER A 91 -29.38 -5.09 -8.12
C SER A 91 -28.48 -5.84 -7.14
N GLY A 92 -27.19 -5.94 -7.42
CA GLY A 92 -26.23 -6.68 -6.59
C GLY A 92 -26.26 -8.20 -6.76
N GLU A 93 -27.00 -8.75 -7.72
CA GLU A 93 -27.09 -10.19 -7.96
C GLU A 93 -25.82 -10.72 -8.67
N HIS A 94 -25.48 -11.97 -8.35
CA HIS A 94 -24.47 -12.72 -9.10
C HIS A 94 -25.12 -13.42 -10.28
N VAL A 95 -24.63 -13.15 -11.49
CA VAL A 95 -25.17 -13.72 -12.74
C VAL A 95 -24.14 -14.61 -13.45
N ARG A 96 -24.65 -15.53 -14.24
CA ARG A 96 -23.82 -16.44 -15.05
C ARG A 96 -23.68 -15.93 -16.47
N LYS A 97 -22.57 -16.27 -17.13
CA LYS A 97 -22.38 -15.99 -18.56
C LYS A 97 -23.58 -16.52 -19.37
N GLY A 98 -24.11 -15.68 -20.27
CA GLY A 98 -25.26 -16.01 -21.12
C GLY A 98 -26.61 -15.85 -20.43
N GLN A 99 -26.69 -15.56 -19.14
CA GLN A 99 -27.95 -15.30 -18.45
C GLN A 99 -28.62 -14.07 -19.04
N ARG A 100 -29.90 -14.19 -19.44
CA ARG A 100 -30.71 -13.06 -19.93
C ARG A 100 -30.97 -12.11 -18.78
N LEU A 101 -30.72 -10.83 -19.00
CA LEU A 101 -30.89 -9.79 -18.00
C LEU A 101 -32.03 -8.83 -18.33
N VAL A 102 -32.12 -8.44 -19.61
CA VAL A 102 -33.18 -7.53 -20.08
C VAL A 102 -33.70 -8.02 -21.42
N GLN A 103 -35.00 -7.87 -21.62
CA GLN A 103 -35.67 -8.08 -22.91
C GLN A 103 -36.24 -6.75 -23.38
N LEU A 104 -35.89 -6.37 -24.58
CA LEU A 104 -36.54 -5.30 -25.31
C LEU A 104 -37.71 -5.86 -26.12
N ASP A 105 -38.64 -4.99 -26.52
CA ASP A 105 -39.77 -5.38 -27.37
C ASP A 105 -39.27 -6.00 -28.67
N ASP A 106 -39.62 -7.24 -28.86
CA ASP A 106 -39.23 -8.08 -30.02
C ASP A 106 -40.44 -8.55 -30.85
N SER A 107 -41.63 -8.05 -30.56
CA SER A 107 -42.89 -8.47 -31.15
C SER A 107 -42.87 -8.43 -32.68
N ASN A 108 -42.36 -7.33 -33.27
CA ASN A 108 -42.25 -7.19 -34.71
C ASN A 108 -41.26 -8.19 -35.32
N GLN A 109 -40.11 -8.42 -34.66
CA GLN A 109 -39.08 -9.35 -35.13
C GLN A 109 -39.53 -10.79 -35.03
N VAL A 110 -40.31 -11.13 -34.01
CA VAL A 110 -40.93 -12.46 -33.85
C VAL A 110 -41.91 -12.71 -35.00
N ALA A 111 -42.75 -11.73 -35.33
CA ALA A 111 -43.70 -11.86 -36.48
C ALA A 111 -42.95 -12.00 -37.82
N THR A 112 -41.89 -11.16 -38.03
CA THR A 112 -41.03 -11.27 -39.22
C THR A 112 -40.34 -12.64 -39.31
N LEU A 113 -39.82 -13.14 -38.17
CA LEU A 113 -39.22 -14.50 -38.14
C LEU A 113 -40.21 -15.59 -38.57
N ALA A 114 -41.46 -15.49 -38.11
CA ALA A 114 -42.49 -16.44 -38.49
C ALA A 114 -42.79 -16.42 -40.01
N GLN A 115 -42.83 -15.20 -40.59
CA GLN A 115 -43.01 -15.03 -42.04
C GLN A 115 -41.81 -15.59 -42.82
N ASP A 116 -40.57 -15.24 -42.44
CA ASP A 116 -39.37 -15.69 -43.16
C ASP A 116 -39.16 -17.22 -43.05
N ARG A 117 -39.52 -17.80 -41.92
CA ARG A 117 -39.55 -19.29 -41.79
C ARG A 117 -40.52 -19.95 -42.74
N ALA A 118 -41.71 -19.36 -42.97
CA ALA A 118 -42.66 -19.88 -43.95
C ALA A 118 -42.11 -19.78 -45.38
N ASN A 119 -41.43 -18.67 -45.71
CA ASN A 119 -40.76 -18.45 -47.00
C ASN A 119 -39.59 -19.44 -47.20
N GLU A 120 -38.76 -19.65 -46.15
CA GLU A 120 -37.67 -20.64 -46.16
C GLU A 120 -38.21 -22.05 -46.41
N ALA A 121 -39.29 -22.46 -45.73
CA ALA A 121 -39.90 -23.75 -45.94
C ALA A 121 -40.43 -23.94 -47.37
N LEU A 122 -41.09 -22.90 -47.96
CA LEU A 122 -41.55 -22.94 -49.33
C LEU A 122 -40.38 -23.03 -50.31
N ALA A 123 -39.31 -22.21 -50.16
CA ALA A 123 -38.13 -22.26 -50.99
C ALA A 123 -37.43 -23.63 -50.93
N HIS A 124 -37.34 -24.23 -49.74
CA HIS A 124 -36.79 -25.57 -49.56
C HIS A 124 -37.57 -26.64 -50.30
N ILE A 125 -38.91 -26.62 -50.22
CA ILE A 125 -39.77 -27.54 -50.96
C ILE A 125 -39.58 -27.36 -52.48
N ASN A 126 -39.49 -26.12 -52.96
CA ASN A 126 -39.29 -25.82 -54.37
C ASN A 126 -37.90 -26.29 -54.84
N PHE A 127 -36.86 -26.10 -54.06
CA PHE A 127 -35.51 -26.61 -54.37
C PHE A 127 -35.49 -28.13 -54.45
N GLN A 128 -36.08 -28.86 -53.48
CA GLN A 128 -36.19 -30.32 -53.53
C GLN A 128 -36.94 -30.78 -54.76
N ARG A 129 -38.06 -30.13 -55.14
CA ARG A 129 -38.82 -30.45 -56.34
C ARG A 129 -37.97 -30.24 -57.59
N ALA A 130 -37.26 -29.07 -57.69
CA ALA A 130 -36.37 -28.81 -58.83
C ALA A 130 -35.24 -29.84 -58.92
N GLN A 131 -34.67 -30.24 -57.76
CA GLN A 131 -33.65 -31.29 -57.69
C GLN A 131 -34.17 -32.67 -58.23
N HIS A 132 -35.35 -33.08 -57.80
CA HIS A 132 -35.97 -34.32 -58.28
C HIS A 132 -36.30 -34.27 -59.81
N LEU A 133 -36.83 -33.10 -60.27
CA LEU A 133 -37.13 -32.90 -61.71
C LEU A 133 -35.85 -32.93 -62.55
N TYR A 134 -34.79 -32.29 -62.07
CA TYR A 134 -33.49 -32.24 -62.73
C TYR A 134 -32.88 -33.67 -62.82
N ALA A 135 -32.93 -34.44 -61.76
CA ALA A 135 -32.47 -35.83 -61.72
C ALA A 135 -33.27 -36.71 -62.74
N ALA A 136 -34.58 -36.43 -62.89
CA ALA A 136 -35.44 -37.05 -63.88
C ALA A 136 -35.29 -36.44 -65.31
N ARG A 137 -34.35 -35.51 -65.54
CA ARG A 137 -34.17 -34.75 -66.82
C ARG A 137 -35.38 -33.95 -67.24
N ALA A 138 -36.28 -33.59 -66.35
CA ALA A 138 -37.55 -32.89 -66.62
C ALA A 138 -37.46 -31.33 -66.40
N THR A 139 -36.28 -30.83 -66.10
CA THR A 139 -36.02 -29.39 -65.93
C THR A 139 -34.57 -29.03 -66.30
N SER A 140 -34.27 -27.73 -66.49
CA SER A 140 -32.92 -27.19 -66.82
C SER A 140 -32.06 -27.09 -65.60
N LEU A 141 -30.74 -27.09 -65.80
CA LEU A 141 -29.78 -26.72 -64.73
C LEU A 141 -30.01 -25.32 -64.18
N ALA A 142 -30.32 -24.37 -65.08
CA ALA A 142 -30.64 -22.98 -64.68
C ALA A 142 -31.83 -22.90 -63.73
N ALA A 143 -32.89 -23.70 -63.92
CA ALA A 143 -34.03 -23.76 -63.02
C ALA A 143 -33.67 -24.35 -61.65
N LEU A 144 -32.80 -25.37 -61.63
CA LEU A 144 -32.27 -25.93 -60.38
C LEU A 144 -31.40 -24.87 -59.61
N ASP A 145 -30.50 -24.19 -60.34
CA ASP A 145 -29.64 -23.19 -59.75
C ASP A 145 -30.43 -21.99 -59.20
N THR A 146 -31.50 -21.57 -59.92
CA THR A 146 -32.43 -20.54 -59.41
C THR A 146 -33.10 -21.00 -58.10
N ALA A 147 -33.67 -22.19 -58.08
CA ALA A 147 -34.33 -22.70 -56.87
C ALA A 147 -33.36 -22.86 -55.69
N ARG A 148 -32.08 -23.22 -55.94
CA ARG A 148 -31.04 -23.24 -54.92
C ARG A 148 -30.71 -21.86 -54.39
N ALA A 149 -30.59 -20.87 -55.28
CA ALA A 149 -30.31 -19.48 -54.89
C ALA A 149 -31.46 -18.89 -54.05
N ASP A 150 -32.70 -19.21 -54.37
CA ASP A 150 -33.90 -18.79 -53.63
C ASP A 150 -33.91 -19.41 -52.22
N GLU A 151 -33.59 -20.70 -52.08
CA GLU A 151 -33.46 -21.33 -50.76
C GLU A 151 -32.37 -20.71 -49.91
N GLN A 152 -31.18 -20.48 -50.48
CA GLN A 152 -30.08 -19.84 -49.77
C GLN A 152 -30.44 -18.42 -49.32
N SER A 153 -31.15 -17.68 -50.16
CA SER A 153 -31.60 -16.30 -49.82
C SER A 153 -32.62 -16.33 -48.67
N ALA A 154 -33.60 -17.23 -48.71
CA ALA A 154 -34.59 -17.36 -47.64
C ALA A 154 -33.97 -17.82 -46.31
N THR A 155 -32.99 -18.75 -46.33
CA THR A 155 -32.22 -19.18 -45.16
C THR A 155 -31.42 -18.00 -44.59
N ALA A 156 -30.80 -17.17 -45.41
CA ALA A 156 -30.08 -15.99 -44.98
C ALA A 156 -31.00 -14.95 -44.33
N ALA A 157 -32.24 -14.75 -44.82
CA ALA A 157 -33.24 -13.90 -44.23
C ALA A 157 -33.62 -14.32 -42.82
N VAL A 158 -33.89 -15.62 -42.62
CA VAL A 158 -34.16 -16.21 -41.29
C VAL A 158 -32.99 -15.99 -40.34
N ALA A 159 -31.75 -16.20 -40.82
CA ALA A 159 -30.56 -15.98 -39.98
C ALA A 159 -30.39 -14.49 -39.55
N ASN A 160 -30.69 -13.56 -40.45
CA ASN A 160 -30.63 -12.12 -40.17
C ASN A 160 -31.63 -11.71 -39.08
N VAL A 161 -32.89 -12.15 -39.15
CA VAL A 161 -33.89 -11.82 -38.13
C VAL A 161 -33.55 -12.48 -36.78
N ARG A 162 -33.02 -13.70 -36.78
CA ARG A 162 -32.51 -14.36 -35.54
C ARG A 162 -31.38 -13.56 -34.89
N ALA A 163 -30.46 -13.04 -35.69
CA ALA A 163 -29.37 -12.17 -35.17
C ALA A 163 -29.91 -10.87 -34.57
N THR A 164 -30.93 -10.28 -35.17
CA THR A 164 -31.60 -9.10 -34.66
C THR A 164 -32.33 -9.39 -33.31
N LEU A 165 -33.07 -10.51 -33.26
CA LEU A 165 -33.72 -10.96 -32.01
C LEU A 165 -32.72 -11.21 -30.90
N ALA A 166 -31.55 -11.78 -31.19
CA ALA A 166 -30.50 -12.01 -30.22
C ALA A 166 -29.94 -10.69 -29.62
N LYS A 167 -29.95 -9.60 -30.42
CA LYS A 167 -29.50 -8.25 -29.95
C LYS A 167 -30.55 -7.53 -29.12
N LEU A 168 -31.84 -7.88 -29.24
CA LEU A 168 -32.91 -7.33 -28.40
C LEU A 168 -32.96 -7.97 -26.99
N ALA A 169 -32.29 -9.09 -26.80
CA ALA A 169 -32.09 -9.70 -25.50
C ALA A 169 -30.69 -9.37 -24.97
N VAL A 170 -30.59 -8.54 -23.92
CA VAL A 170 -29.32 -8.22 -23.28
C VAL A 170 -28.97 -9.34 -22.31
N SER A 171 -27.84 -9.99 -22.53
CA SER A 171 -27.36 -11.12 -21.70
C SER A 171 -25.99 -10.79 -21.11
N ALA A 172 -25.63 -11.43 -19.99
CA ALA A 172 -24.34 -11.29 -19.34
C ALA A 172 -23.21 -11.87 -20.21
N PRO A 173 -22.18 -11.10 -20.60
CA PRO A 173 -21.07 -11.59 -21.43
C PRO A 173 -20.13 -12.53 -20.67
N PHE A 174 -20.07 -12.43 -19.36
CA PHE A 174 -19.32 -13.28 -18.44
C PHE A 174 -20.04 -13.40 -17.09
N SER A 175 -19.65 -14.35 -16.26
CA SER A 175 -20.17 -14.49 -14.90
C SER A 175 -19.56 -13.46 -13.97
N GLY A 176 -20.40 -12.80 -13.15
CA GLY A 176 -19.95 -11.73 -12.25
C GLY A 176 -21.07 -11.15 -11.42
N TRP A 177 -20.79 -10.07 -10.74
CA TRP A 177 -21.72 -9.35 -9.88
C TRP A 177 -22.24 -8.11 -10.60
N LEU A 178 -23.57 -7.97 -10.60
CA LEU A 178 -24.21 -6.78 -11.13
C LEU A 178 -24.17 -5.63 -10.11
N GLY A 179 -24.05 -4.43 -10.62
CA GLY A 179 -24.24 -3.20 -9.86
C GLY A 179 -25.71 -2.87 -9.63
N VAL A 180 -25.97 -1.61 -9.29
CA VAL A 180 -27.32 -1.08 -9.14
C VAL A 180 -27.94 -0.92 -10.54
N ARG A 181 -29.18 -1.37 -10.67
CA ARG A 181 -29.98 -1.25 -11.89
C ARG A 181 -30.31 0.23 -12.17
N GLN A 182 -30.07 0.67 -13.41
CA GLN A 182 -30.27 2.05 -13.84
C GLN A 182 -31.51 2.24 -14.73
N ILE A 183 -32.26 1.17 -15.00
CA ILE A 183 -33.40 1.14 -15.93
C ILE A 183 -34.70 0.70 -15.26
N SER A 184 -35.84 1.01 -15.89
CA SER A 184 -37.18 0.65 -15.43
C SER A 184 -37.95 -0.15 -16.48
N LEU A 185 -38.91 -0.96 -16.05
CA LEU A 185 -39.84 -1.64 -16.95
C LEU A 185 -40.67 -0.61 -17.71
N GLY A 186 -40.84 -0.78 -19.02
CA GLY A 186 -41.52 0.14 -19.88
C GLY A 186 -40.69 1.32 -20.37
N GLU A 187 -39.47 1.48 -19.90
CA GLU A 187 -38.54 2.52 -20.34
C GLU A 187 -38.03 2.25 -21.77
N TYR A 188 -37.83 3.30 -22.54
CA TYR A 188 -37.27 3.19 -23.89
C TYR A 188 -35.74 3.38 -23.83
N LEU A 189 -35.00 2.36 -24.24
CA LEU A 189 -33.53 2.37 -24.24
C LEU A 189 -32.99 2.62 -25.65
N SER A 190 -31.83 3.28 -25.70
CA SER A 190 -31.02 3.47 -26.90
C SER A 190 -29.63 2.85 -26.72
N PRO A 191 -28.90 2.50 -27.78
CA PRO A 191 -27.51 2.06 -27.69
C PRO A 191 -26.68 3.06 -26.91
N GLY A 192 -25.90 2.56 -25.91
CA GLY A 192 -25.11 3.39 -24.99
C GLY A 192 -25.80 3.73 -23.65
N THR A 193 -27.13 3.53 -23.52
CA THR A 193 -27.80 3.66 -22.21
C THR A 193 -27.32 2.59 -21.26
N GLU A 194 -26.80 2.96 -20.09
CA GLU A 194 -26.32 2.02 -19.09
C GLU A 194 -27.50 1.30 -18.40
N ILE A 195 -27.44 -0.02 -18.39
CA ILE A 195 -28.39 -0.90 -17.71
C ILE A 195 -27.92 -1.19 -16.28
N ALA A 196 -26.69 -1.64 -16.14
CA ALA A 196 -25.97 -1.92 -14.90
C ALA A 196 -24.51 -2.19 -15.20
N ALA A 197 -23.62 -1.98 -14.23
CA ALA A 197 -22.23 -2.46 -14.31
C ALA A 197 -22.17 -3.94 -13.97
N LEU A 198 -21.41 -4.73 -14.72
CA LEU A 198 -21.11 -6.13 -14.44
C LEU A 198 -19.62 -6.29 -14.20
N ASN A 199 -19.23 -6.79 -13.02
CA ASN A 199 -17.85 -6.87 -12.59
C ASN A 199 -17.51 -8.25 -12.02
N VAL A 200 -16.32 -8.75 -12.34
CA VAL A 200 -15.70 -9.91 -11.68
C VAL A 200 -14.99 -9.41 -10.42
N TRP A 201 -15.33 -9.98 -9.25
CA TRP A 201 -14.75 -9.59 -7.96
C TRP A 201 -13.65 -10.54 -7.48
N ASN A 202 -13.46 -11.67 -8.13
CA ASN A 202 -12.39 -12.62 -7.82
C ASN A 202 -11.94 -13.36 -9.08
N PRO A 203 -10.65 -13.25 -9.43
CA PRO A 203 -9.65 -12.38 -8.81
C PRO A 203 -9.86 -10.90 -9.15
N LEU A 204 -9.24 -10.02 -8.37
CA LEU A 204 -9.11 -8.61 -8.71
C LEU A 204 -7.71 -8.31 -9.28
N ARG A 205 -7.59 -7.20 -9.97
CA ARG A 205 -6.36 -6.66 -10.47
C ARG A 205 -6.00 -5.40 -9.67
N ALA A 206 -4.79 -5.35 -9.15
CA ALA A 206 -4.25 -4.18 -8.49
C ALA A 206 -3.30 -3.47 -9.46
N GLU A 207 -3.61 -2.23 -9.77
CA GLU A 207 -2.80 -1.36 -10.62
C GLU A 207 -2.10 -0.32 -9.76
N PHE A 208 -0.79 -0.22 -9.87
CA PHE A 208 0.02 0.75 -9.14
C PHE A 208 1.21 1.21 -9.97
N THR A 209 1.83 2.31 -9.57
CA THR A 209 2.97 2.87 -10.29
C THR A 209 4.22 2.83 -9.43
N VAL A 210 5.37 2.62 -10.08
CA VAL A 210 6.68 2.58 -9.43
C VAL A 210 7.63 3.52 -10.16
N PRO A 211 8.42 4.34 -9.43
CA PRO A 211 9.41 5.22 -10.03
C PRO A 211 10.41 4.46 -10.89
N GLN A 212 10.80 5.05 -12.04
CA GLN A 212 11.75 4.46 -12.99
C GLN A 212 13.05 3.97 -12.32
N GLY A 213 13.58 4.73 -11.35
CA GLY A 213 14.82 4.36 -10.65
C GLY A 213 14.70 3.09 -9.80
N GLN A 214 13.49 2.62 -9.51
CA GLN A 214 13.21 1.40 -8.74
C GLN A 214 12.64 0.27 -9.60
N SER A 215 12.33 0.53 -10.87
CA SER A 215 11.70 -0.45 -11.77
C SER A 215 12.56 -1.70 -11.98
N GLY A 216 13.89 -1.56 -12.02
CA GLY A 216 14.80 -2.69 -12.14
C GLY A 216 14.83 -3.65 -10.93
N LEU A 217 14.19 -3.28 -9.83
CA LEU A 217 14.06 -4.13 -8.63
C LEU A 217 12.78 -4.97 -8.63
N ILE A 218 11.88 -4.75 -9.61
CA ILE A 218 10.57 -5.40 -9.69
C ILE A 218 10.57 -6.40 -10.84
N HIS A 219 10.00 -7.58 -10.57
CA HIS A 219 9.91 -8.66 -11.56
C HIS A 219 8.52 -9.30 -11.53
N SER A 220 8.07 -9.79 -12.68
CA SER A 220 6.87 -10.61 -12.77
C SER A 220 7.00 -11.85 -11.86
N GLY A 221 5.90 -12.26 -11.23
CA GLY A 221 5.85 -13.35 -10.26
C GLY A 221 6.15 -12.94 -8.81
N GLN A 222 6.61 -11.71 -8.56
CA GLN A 222 6.91 -11.20 -7.23
C GLN A 222 5.63 -10.97 -6.43
N THR A 223 5.69 -11.24 -5.13
CA THR A 223 4.55 -11.03 -4.21
C THR A 223 4.45 -9.55 -3.83
N VAL A 224 3.22 -9.05 -3.79
CA VAL A 224 2.85 -7.74 -3.26
C VAL A 224 1.80 -7.91 -2.17
N ASP A 225 2.00 -7.23 -1.04
CA ASP A 225 1.02 -7.17 0.04
C ASP A 225 0.21 -5.87 -0.14
N ILE A 226 -1.12 -5.99 -0.14
CA ILE A 226 -2.03 -4.87 -0.26
C ILE A 226 -2.81 -4.73 1.03
N THR A 227 -2.83 -3.52 1.58
CA THR A 227 -3.65 -3.15 2.73
C THR A 227 -4.64 -2.08 2.31
N VAL A 228 -5.90 -2.24 2.70
CA VAL A 228 -6.99 -1.29 2.41
C VAL A 228 -7.58 -0.79 3.71
N ASP A 229 -7.94 0.48 3.77
CA ASP A 229 -8.45 1.12 4.99
C ASP A 229 -9.79 0.52 5.46
N ALA A 230 -10.59 -0.01 4.50
CA ALA A 230 -11.83 -0.68 4.81
C ALA A 230 -11.67 -1.96 5.66
N PHE A 231 -10.45 -2.53 5.73
CA PHE A 231 -10.12 -3.74 6.49
C PHE A 231 -8.80 -3.57 7.27
N PRO A 232 -8.80 -2.77 8.34
CA PRO A 232 -7.59 -2.50 9.13
C PRO A 232 -6.92 -3.78 9.63
N GLY A 233 -5.61 -3.85 9.49
CA GLY A 233 -4.79 -4.98 9.93
C GLY A 233 -4.85 -6.21 9.03
N LYS A 234 -5.69 -6.25 7.97
CA LYS A 234 -5.68 -7.33 6.99
C LYS A 234 -4.74 -7.03 5.84
N ARG A 235 -4.00 -8.06 5.42
CA ARG A 235 -3.14 -8.03 4.24
C ARG A 235 -3.72 -8.95 3.19
N PHE A 236 -3.87 -8.43 1.98
CA PHE A 236 -4.30 -9.18 0.82
C PHE A 236 -3.07 -9.41 -0.06
N GLN A 237 -2.72 -10.67 -0.25
CA GLN A 237 -1.56 -11.01 -1.07
C GLN A 237 -1.94 -11.01 -2.54
N GLY A 238 -1.13 -10.34 -3.33
CA GLY A 238 -1.16 -10.35 -4.78
C GLY A 238 0.15 -10.86 -5.35
N ARG A 239 0.13 -11.12 -6.65
CA ARG A 239 1.31 -11.50 -7.44
C ARG A 239 1.41 -10.59 -8.66
N ILE A 240 2.57 -9.98 -8.88
CA ILE A 240 2.84 -9.14 -10.04
C ILE A 240 2.74 -10.03 -11.29
N THR A 241 1.87 -9.65 -12.22
CA THR A 241 1.63 -10.36 -13.47
C THR A 241 2.24 -9.64 -14.67
N ALA A 242 2.21 -8.31 -14.64
CA ALA A 242 2.74 -7.51 -15.73
C ALA A 242 3.40 -6.23 -15.21
N ILE A 243 4.42 -5.81 -15.94
CA ILE A 243 5.09 -4.51 -15.77
C ILE A 243 5.03 -3.87 -17.14
N ASN A 244 4.50 -2.64 -17.21
CA ASN A 244 4.41 -1.95 -18.49
C ASN A 244 5.80 -1.82 -19.13
N SER A 245 5.88 -2.04 -20.44
CA SER A 245 7.12 -1.90 -21.21
C SER A 245 7.57 -0.44 -21.37
N GLU A 246 6.65 0.51 -21.16
CA GLU A 246 6.90 1.94 -21.33
C GLU A 246 6.89 2.67 -19.98
N VAL A 247 7.82 3.62 -19.85
CA VAL A 247 7.83 4.59 -18.76
C VAL A 247 6.97 5.79 -19.16
N ASN A 248 6.05 6.19 -18.32
CA ASN A 248 5.26 7.41 -18.57
C ASN A 248 6.20 8.63 -18.58
N PRO A 249 6.34 9.37 -19.70
CA PRO A 249 7.30 10.46 -19.84
C PRO A 249 7.00 11.65 -18.92
N ASN A 250 5.75 11.85 -18.54
CA ASN A 250 5.33 12.98 -17.73
C ASN A 250 5.58 12.72 -16.23
N THR A 251 5.32 11.50 -15.76
CA THR A 251 5.43 11.15 -14.33
C THR A 251 6.71 10.40 -13.99
N ARG A 252 7.46 9.93 -14.99
CA ARG A 252 8.66 9.07 -14.83
C ARG A 252 8.39 7.80 -14.05
N ASN A 253 7.16 7.29 -14.09
CA ASN A 253 6.74 6.07 -13.43
C ASN A 253 6.45 4.96 -14.44
N VAL A 254 6.62 3.71 -13.98
CA VAL A 254 6.22 2.49 -14.69
C VAL A 254 4.95 1.96 -14.03
N THR A 255 3.93 1.64 -14.84
CA THR A 255 2.70 0.99 -14.33
C THR A 255 2.95 -0.50 -14.14
N VAL A 256 2.51 -1.01 -13.03
CA VAL A 256 2.63 -2.42 -12.62
C VAL A 256 1.25 -2.96 -12.32
N GLU A 257 1.02 -4.19 -12.74
CA GLU A 257 -0.23 -4.91 -12.53
C GLU A 257 0.04 -6.16 -11.69
N ALA A 258 -0.79 -6.38 -10.67
CA ALA A 258 -0.75 -7.58 -9.84
C ALA A 258 -2.15 -8.19 -9.72
N VAL A 259 -2.23 -9.50 -9.72
CA VAL A 259 -3.48 -10.23 -9.46
C VAL A 259 -3.60 -10.53 -7.99
N VAL A 260 -4.76 -10.18 -7.42
CA VAL A 260 -5.10 -10.33 -6.00
C VAL A 260 -6.27 -11.29 -5.86
N GLN A 261 -6.09 -12.33 -5.08
CA GLN A 261 -7.17 -13.28 -4.80
C GLN A 261 -8.14 -12.70 -3.75
N ASN A 262 -9.43 -12.80 -4.05
CA ASN A 262 -10.51 -12.27 -3.23
C ASN A 262 -11.61 -13.31 -2.95
N PRO A 263 -11.29 -14.49 -2.41
CA PRO A 263 -12.25 -15.59 -2.29
C PRO A 263 -13.42 -15.27 -1.35
N ARG A 264 -13.23 -14.35 -0.41
CA ARG A 264 -14.28 -13.90 0.52
C ARG A 264 -15.08 -12.70 0.01
N MET A 265 -14.84 -12.24 -1.22
CA MET A 265 -15.50 -11.09 -1.85
C MET A 265 -15.47 -9.81 -0.98
N GLN A 266 -14.43 -9.63 -0.17
CA GLN A 266 -14.28 -8.47 0.73
C GLN A 266 -13.82 -7.23 -0.03
N LEU A 267 -12.91 -7.42 -0.98
CA LEU A 267 -12.44 -6.33 -1.84
C LEU A 267 -13.46 -6.08 -2.96
N ARG A 268 -13.59 -4.82 -3.34
CA ARG A 268 -14.46 -4.42 -4.47
C ARG A 268 -13.65 -3.61 -5.48
N PRO A 269 -13.97 -3.72 -6.77
CA PRO A 269 -13.44 -2.80 -7.77
C PRO A 269 -13.70 -1.34 -7.37
N GLY A 270 -12.73 -0.48 -7.63
CA GLY A 270 -12.75 0.93 -7.22
C GLY A 270 -12.18 1.21 -5.85
N MET A 271 -11.90 0.20 -5.01
CA MET A 271 -11.14 0.40 -3.78
C MET A 271 -9.68 0.71 -4.11
N PHE A 272 -9.04 1.48 -3.23
CA PHE A 272 -7.60 1.73 -3.26
C PHE A 272 -6.97 1.31 -1.94
N GLY A 273 -5.67 1.09 -1.96
CA GLY A 273 -4.93 0.69 -0.78
C GLY A 273 -3.43 0.87 -0.96
N GLU A 274 -2.69 0.68 0.11
CA GLU A 274 -1.24 0.68 0.08
C GLU A 274 -0.73 -0.67 -0.43
N ALA A 275 0.07 -0.64 -1.50
CA ALA A 275 0.80 -1.80 -2.00
C ALA A 275 2.23 -1.76 -1.49
N ARG A 276 2.67 -2.85 -0.87
CA ARG A 276 4.01 -3.05 -0.35
C ARG A 276 4.70 -4.19 -1.07
N ILE A 277 5.79 -3.88 -1.75
CA ILE A 277 6.58 -4.83 -2.51
C ILE A 277 7.92 -5.01 -1.83
N LEU A 278 8.27 -6.25 -1.45
CA LEU A 278 9.57 -6.59 -0.91
C LEU A 278 10.58 -6.74 -2.04
N VAL A 279 11.57 -5.86 -2.11
CA VAL A 279 12.54 -5.81 -3.21
C VAL A 279 13.96 -6.12 -2.75
N GLY A 280 14.78 -6.59 -3.67
CA GLY A 280 16.18 -6.89 -3.43
C GLY A 280 16.43 -8.11 -2.54
N ALA A 281 17.69 -8.40 -2.27
CA ALA A 281 18.11 -9.48 -1.40
C ALA A 281 17.95 -9.10 0.09
N VAL A 282 17.67 -10.08 0.93
CA VAL A 282 17.74 -9.91 2.39
C VAL A 282 19.20 -9.63 2.76
N ARG A 283 19.43 -8.50 3.40
CA ARG A 283 20.76 -8.11 3.90
C ARG A 283 20.75 -8.02 5.41
N LYS A 284 21.81 -8.49 6.05
CA LYS A 284 22.02 -8.25 7.47
C LYS A 284 22.45 -6.80 7.65
N ARG A 285 21.70 -6.04 8.43
CA ARG A 285 21.94 -4.61 8.70
C ARG A 285 21.95 -4.38 10.19
N LEU A 286 22.75 -3.43 10.63
CA LEU A 286 22.70 -2.96 12.01
C LEU A 286 21.48 -2.08 12.18
N ALA A 287 20.78 -2.25 13.28
CA ALA A 287 19.62 -1.44 13.62
C ALA A 287 19.68 -0.99 15.07
N VAL A 288 19.23 0.22 15.30
CA VAL A 288 19.05 0.83 16.62
C VAL A 288 17.61 1.28 16.79
N PRO A 289 17.08 1.36 18.01
CA PRO A 289 15.81 2.03 18.22
C PRO A 289 15.85 3.46 17.65
N THR A 290 14.80 3.85 16.91
CA THR A 290 14.74 5.19 16.26
C THR A 290 14.93 6.33 17.26
N VAL A 291 14.45 6.14 18.50
CA VAL A 291 14.63 7.10 19.60
C VAL A 291 16.09 7.30 20.03
N ALA A 292 17.00 6.40 19.67
CA ALA A 292 18.42 6.53 19.99
C ALA A 292 19.16 7.47 19.02
N VAL A 293 18.60 7.71 17.83
CA VAL A 293 19.21 8.55 16.80
C VAL A 293 18.89 10.02 17.08
N THR A 294 19.93 10.84 17.16
CA THR A 294 19.79 12.29 17.24
C THR A 294 20.12 12.90 15.89
N TYR A 295 19.11 13.53 15.29
CA TYR A 295 19.25 14.24 14.01
C TYR A 295 19.71 15.67 14.24
N SER A 296 20.73 16.09 13.54
CA SER A 296 21.30 17.43 13.67
C SER A 296 21.69 17.99 12.30
N THR A 297 21.76 19.31 12.18
CA THR A 297 22.24 20.00 10.97
C THR A 297 23.69 19.66 10.60
N PHE A 298 24.47 19.15 11.55
CA PHE A 298 25.86 18.74 11.36
C PHE A 298 26.01 17.23 11.09
N GLY A 299 24.90 16.49 11.02
CA GLY A 299 24.86 15.04 10.79
C GLY A 299 24.18 14.28 11.93
N ASP A 300 23.84 13.03 11.64
CA ASP A 300 23.20 12.15 12.58
C ASP A 300 24.22 11.53 13.52
N TYR A 301 23.86 11.41 14.81
CA TYR A 301 24.71 10.77 15.80
C TYR A 301 23.90 10.00 16.84
N VAL A 302 24.57 9.10 17.54
CA VAL A 302 24.06 8.40 18.71
C VAL A 302 25.02 8.58 19.87
N TYR A 303 24.51 8.47 21.10
CA TYR A 303 25.39 8.38 22.26
C TYR A 303 25.74 6.90 22.51
N LEU A 304 27.00 6.55 22.23
CA LEU A 304 27.55 5.23 22.49
C LEU A 304 28.07 5.14 23.93
N ILE A 305 27.68 4.09 24.66
CA ILE A 305 28.16 3.87 26.02
C ILE A 305 29.48 3.11 25.97
N LYS A 306 30.54 3.73 26.47
CA LYS A 306 31.89 3.14 26.57
C LYS A 306 32.35 3.10 28.00
N ASN A 307 33.09 2.05 28.37
CA ASN A 307 33.82 2.01 29.64
C ASN A 307 35.07 2.92 29.54
N HIS A 308 35.25 3.75 30.54
CA HIS A 308 36.39 4.67 30.63
C HIS A 308 37.01 4.60 32.03
N LYS A 309 38.33 4.50 32.10
CA LYS A 309 39.04 4.57 33.39
C LYS A 309 39.20 6.00 33.83
N MET A 310 38.67 6.32 35.00
CA MET A 310 38.79 7.63 35.63
C MET A 310 39.50 7.42 36.97
N GLY A 311 40.84 7.58 36.99
CA GLY A 311 41.65 7.17 38.14
C GLY A 311 41.65 5.65 38.34
N ASP A 312 41.36 5.19 39.53
CA ASP A 312 41.25 3.75 39.90
C ASP A 312 39.86 3.15 39.67
N HIS A 313 38.88 3.99 39.21
CA HIS A 313 37.51 3.54 38.99
C HIS A 313 37.17 3.42 37.50
N GLU A 314 36.43 2.38 37.15
CA GLU A 314 35.87 2.20 35.80
C GLU A 314 34.45 2.80 35.78
N VAL A 315 34.26 3.84 34.97
CA VAL A 315 32.97 4.53 34.81
C VAL A 315 32.48 4.36 33.37
N GLN A 316 31.15 4.31 33.21
CA GLN A 316 30.55 4.33 31.85
C GLN A 316 30.34 5.78 31.42
N ILE A 317 30.75 6.09 30.19
CA ILE A 317 30.60 7.43 29.62
C ILE A 317 29.80 7.36 28.32
N ALA A 318 28.99 8.41 28.05
CA ALA A 318 28.30 8.59 26.80
C ALA A 318 29.18 9.34 25.80
N VAL A 319 29.51 8.71 24.69
CA VAL A 319 30.34 9.28 23.62
C VAL A 319 29.47 9.56 22.41
N ALA A 320 29.37 10.82 21.99
CA ALA A 320 28.68 11.22 20.77
C ALA A 320 29.40 10.63 19.57
N THR A 321 28.80 9.66 18.93
CA THR A 321 29.37 8.91 17.81
C THR A 321 28.59 9.24 16.54
N PRO A 322 29.21 9.86 15.53
CA PRO A 322 28.56 10.10 14.24
C PRO A 322 28.18 8.79 13.57
N ILE A 323 26.99 8.76 13.00
CA ILE A 323 26.50 7.60 12.26
C ILE A 323 25.99 8.04 10.88
N ARG A 324 25.87 7.08 9.98
CA ARG A 324 25.07 7.26 8.78
C ARG A 324 23.77 6.47 8.99
N ALA A 325 22.71 7.18 9.29
CA ALA A 325 21.37 6.56 9.38
C ALA A 325 20.86 6.18 7.99
N GLY A 326 20.18 5.06 7.91
CA GLY A 326 19.47 4.59 6.73
C GLY A 326 17.96 4.73 6.90
N HIS A 327 17.19 3.80 6.35
CA HIS A 327 15.73 3.81 6.43
C HIS A 327 15.25 3.36 7.81
N SER A 328 14.17 3.97 8.27
CA SER A 328 13.48 3.53 9.50
C SER A 328 12.34 2.57 9.15
N ARG A 329 12.14 1.54 10.01
CA ARG A 329 11.07 0.57 9.87
C ARG A 329 10.47 0.25 11.23
N GLY A 330 9.24 0.68 11.46
CA GLY A 330 8.61 0.60 12.78
C GLY A 330 9.41 1.41 13.81
N SER A 331 9.85 0.77 14.88
CA SER A 331 10.63 1.38 15.96
C SER A 331 12.15 1.33 15.77
N LEU A 332 12.64 0.79 14.65
CA LEU A 332 14.07 0.62 14.37
C LEU A 332 14.52 1.47 13.20
N THR A 333 15.73 2.03 13.30
CA THR A 333 16.44 2.73 12.23
C THR A 333 17.69 1.95 11.84
N GLU A 334 17.85 1.72 10.53
CA GLU A 334 19.05 1.11 9.95
C GLU A 334 20.25 2.01 10.16
N VAL A 335 21.40 1.43 10.51
CA VAL A 335 22.69 2.13 10.59
C VAL A 335 23.62 1.58 9.53
N LEU A 336 23.96 2.45 8.56
CA LEU A 336 24.81 2.10 7.43
C LEU A 336 26.30 2.13 7.78
N ALA A 337 26.69 3.00 8.72
CA ALA A 337 28.08 3.13 9.19
C ALA A 337 28.11 3.81 10.59
N GLY A 338 29.20 3.57 11.32
CA GLY A 338 29.50 4.24 12.60
C GLY A 338 29.28 3.39 13.84
N LEU A 339 28.69 2.18 13.73
CA LEU A 339 28.47 1.28 14.87
C LEU A 339 28.91 -0.16 14.54
N HIS A 340 29.10 -0.96 15.62
CA HIS A 340 29.39 -2.37 15.54
C HIS A 340 28.29 -3.20 16.21
N PRO A 341 28.13 -4.48 15.84
CA PRO A 341 27.20 -5.38 16.53
C PRO A 341 27.55 -5.48 18.02
N GLY A 342 26.55 -5.35 18.88
CA GLY A 342 26.75 -5.43 20.33
C GLY A 342 27.05 -4.10 21.03
N ASP A 343 27.30 -3.03 20.28
CA ASP A 343 27.44 -1.67 20.83
C ASP A 343 26.17 -1.31 21.63
N ARG A 344 26.34 -0.52 22.70
CA ARG A 344 25.23 -0.05 23.52
C ARG A 344 25.00 1.43 23.30
N VAL A 345 23.79 1.78 22.86
CA VAL A 345 23.39 3.16 22.56
C VAL A 345 22.33 3.66 23.53
N VAL A 346 22.39 4.93 23.87
CA VAL A 346 21.40 5.59 24.74
C VAL A 346 20.07 5.77 24.00
N THR A 347 18.97 5.35 24.65
CA THR A 347 17.61 5.46 24.09
C THR A 347 16.72 6.47 24.82
N ALA A 348 17.11 6.89 26.04
CA ALA A 348 16.44 7.96 26.77
C ALA A 348 17.43 8.70 27.66
N GLY A 349 17.21 10.00 27.85
CA GLY A 349 18.08 10.87 28.65
C GLY A 349 19.10 11.68 27.83
N GLN A 350 19.09 11.60 26.49
CA GLN A 350 20.06 12.22 25.58
C GLN A 350 20.16 13.75 25.78
N ILE A 351 19.06 14.42 26.11
CA ILE A 351 19.01 15.90 26.28
C ILE A 351 19.96 16.38 27.37
N LYS A 352 20.26 15.54 28.36
CA LYS A 352 21.16 15.86 29.49
C LYS A 352 22.61 15.50 29.21
N LEU A 353 22.89 14.87 28.06
CA LEU A 353 24.23 14.36 27.76
C LEU A 353 25.05 15.35 26.96
N ARG A 354 26.32 15.38 27.27
CA ARG A 354 27.39 15.94 26.46
C ARG A 354 28.42 14.85 26.18
N ASN A 355 29.25 15.07 25.20
CA ASN A 355 30.32 14.10 24.89
C ASN A 355 31.20 13.85 26.12
N GLY A 356 31.37 12.60 26.54
CA GLY A 356 32.14 12.19 27.69
C GLY A 356 31.40 12.26 29.03
N THR A 357 30.08 12.55 29.06
CA THR A 357 29.30 12.60 30.33
C THR A 357 29.23 11.21 30.96
N PRO A 358 29.59 11.08 32.30
CA PRO A 358 29.40 9.82 33.01
C PRO A 358 27.92 9.46 33.11
N VAL A 359 27.61 8.16 32.88
CA VAL A 359 26.25 7.67 32.82
C VAL A 359 26.06 6.37 33.62
N VAL A 360 24.87 6.25 34.21
CA VAL A 360 24.42 5.01 34.85
C VAL A 360 23.21 4.47 34.07
N ILE A 361 23.27 3.21 33.69
CA ILE A 361 22.21 2.58 32.92
C ILE A 361 21.12 2.09 33.86
N HIS A 362 19.96 2.72 33.72
CA HIS A 362 18.75 2.21 34.39
C HIS A 362 18.05 1.18 33.50
N ARG A 363 17.88 -0.03 34.00
CA ARG A 363 17.01 -1.03 33.36
C ARG A 363 15.57 -0.54 33.49
N ARG A 364 15.01 0.03 32.45
CA ARG A 364 13.57 0.26 32.40
C ARG A 364 12.91 -1.12 32.30
N SER A 365 12.18 -1.53 33.32
CA SER A 365 11.25 -2.66 33.20
C SER A 365 10.31 -2.34 32.05
N ALA A 366 10.29 -3.19 31.04
CA ALA A 366 9.31 -3.09 29.97
C ALA A 366 7.92 -3.33 30.58
N HIS A 367 7.06 -2.33 30.45
CA HIS A 367 5.61 -2.47 30.59
C HIS A 367 5.00 -2.51 29.21
#